data_4883bece3ed4d6169da1fe1c9b06aa0a
#
_entry.id   4883bece3ed4d6169da1fe1c9b06aa0a
#
_cell.length_a   1.000
_cell.length_b   1.000
_cell.length_c   1.000
_cell.angle_alpha   90.00
_cell.angle_beta   90.00
_cell.angle_gamma   90.00
#
_symmetry.space_group_name_H-M   'P 1'
#
loop_
_entity.id
_entity.type
_entity.pdbx_description
1 polymer ?
#
loop_
_entity_poly.entity_id
_entity_poly.type
_entity_poly.pdbx_seq_one_letter_code
_entity_poly.pdbx_strand_id
1 'polypeptide(L)'
;MKIAFIGKPCLRNKFMFMPIKRYTQRAGILCFALTLLLGMSSGSVWAQKHPKAKHSEQTQSASEPSKTKHSKQVQPTQEPPKAAQSEQTQPTQEPKPEQKPKPEPYIPSPNQVMVDKVVAVVGNSMILYSDLVQASKSLIEQRRSQGYTSDRDPMCEALETLIEQKILYTQSQIDSLTIDNADIALMVENALEQEIAQRGSQAAVEMYYHRPIFDIRSDLQSRYEEVRYAMMMKQTVNSKSTITSGEVEYYFKRMPKDSIPIIPEQYVFSQIVRYPPSTEEAKFRTRERILELRERIMNGTKFEMLARMYSEDPATAVRGGEMDPMPKESFVQPFADALVKLRPGQVSEAVETEFGFHLIQLIDQNGNLYHCRHILLKPQFTDDEIRASFKTLDSLKSEIQKGNITFKDAVEKYSEDKYSNKNGGVATNIELLAMTNRNDAKAATTKFLKEELSQMPEVYNALRKMKPGDISDAFASQDSRGNIMGKMVRLDEIIPTHKANLAEDFLRIQELALTRKQADDYEKWLKEKASSMYIRVDPQFKKCEFQRPYLLK
;
A
#
# COMPACT_ATOMS: atom_id res chain seq x y z
N MET A 1 68.81 28.56 2.43
CA MET A 1 69.48 27.45 1.78
C MET A 1 68.39 26.46 1.37
N LYS A 2 67.95 26.56 0.15
CA LYS A 2 67.65 25.54 -0.87
C LYS A 2 67.10 24.22 -0.31
N ILE A 3 65.86 23.89 -0.58
CA ILE A 3 65.15 23.28 -1.71
C ILE A 3 65.04 21.76 -1.51
N ALA A 4 63.84 21.21 -1.52
CA ALA A 4 63.38 20.41 -2.64
C ALA A 4 61.92 19.93 -2.41
N PHE A 5 61.07 20.23 -3.37
CA PHE A 5 59.81 19.64 -3.71
C PHE A 5 59.98 18.25 -4.32
N ILE A 6 59.16 17.26 -3.94
CA ILE A 6 58.76 16.12 -4.79
C ILE A 6 57.35 15.77 -4.34
N GLY A 7 56.39 15.84 -4.99
CA GLY A 7 55.66 15.71 -6.18
C GLY A 7 55.07 14.31 -6.40
N LYS A 8 53.74 14.09 -5.96
CA LYS A 8 52.65 13.36 -6.64
C LYS A 8 52.71 11.82 -6.79
N PRO A 9 51.59 11.12 -7.07
CA PRO A 9 50.36 11.56 -7.76
C PRO A 9 49.00 11.17 -7.15
N CYS A 10 48.05 11.96 -7.55
CA CYS A 10 46.60 11.82 -7.49
C CYS A 10 46.08 10.56 -8.20
N LEU A 11 45.38 9.69 -7.51
CA LEU A 11 44.54 8.63 -8.12
C LEU A 11 43.11 9.10 -8.24
N ARG A 12 42.73 9.41 -9.44
CA ARG A 12 41.38 9.76 -9.90
C ARG A 12 40.54 8.47 -9.95
N ASN A 13 39.67 8.25 -9.00
CA ASN A 13 38.60 7.23 -9.11
C ASN A 13 37.49 7.79 -10.01
N LYS A 14 37.39 7.21 -11.20
CA LYS A 14 36.26 7.37 -12.11
C LYS A 14 35.06 6.65 -11.54
N PHE A 15 34.09 7.39 -11.00
CA PHE A 15 32.74 6.90 -10.84
C PHE A 15 32.04 6.88 -12.21
N MET A 16 31.75 5.69 -12.66
CA MET A 16 31.06 5.37 -13.90
C MET A 16 29.56 5.60 -13.64
N PHE A 17 29.02 6.73 -14.09
CA PHE A 17 27.58 6.97 -14.13
C PHE A 17 26.98 6.09 -15.23
N MET A 18 26.19 5.08 -14.82
CA MET A 18 25.25 4.42 -15.72
C MET A 18 24.00 5.31 -15.88
N PRO A 19 23.53 5.55 -17.09
CA PRO A 19 22.31 6.30 -17.31
C PRO A 19 21.08 5.44 -16.95
N ILE A 20 20.33 5.88 -15.95
CA ILE A 20 18.99 5.35 -15.63
C ILE A 20 18.08 5.68 -16.82
N LYS A 21 17.69 4.67 -17.59
CA LYS A 21 16.65 4.77 -18.60
C LYS A 21 15.33 5.18 -17.91
N ARG A 22 14.89 6.39 -18.18
CA ARG A 22 13.53 6.84 -17.84
C ARG A 22 12.54 6.01 -18.64
N TYR A 23 11.89 5.07 -17.98
CA TYR A 23 10.64 4.49 -18.48
C TYR A 23 9.56 5.53 -18.32
N THR A 24 9.07 6.03 -19.43
CA THR A 24 7.87 6.87 -19.51
C THR A 24 6.66 6.03 -19.11
N GLN A 25 6.20 6.16 -17.86
CA GLN A 25 4.85 5.77 -17.47
C GLN A 25 3.87 6.75 -18.11
N ARG A 26 3.33 6.38 -19.24
CA ARG A 26 2.12 6.98 -19.80
C ARG A 26 1.02 5.94 -19.66
N ALA A 27 -0.03 6.36 -18.99
CA ALA A 27 -1.40 5.85 -18.91
C ALA A 27 -1.84 5.37 -17.52
N GLY A 28 -2.90 5.99 -17.03
CA GLY A 28 -3.90 5.35 -16.18
C GLY A 28 -4.00 5.78 -14.74
N ILE A 29 -4.51 7.00 -14.47
CA ILE A 29 -4.80 7.41 -13.08
C ILE A 29 -6.30 7.63 -12.82
N LEU A 30 -7.18 7.46 -13.80
CA LEU A 30 -8.63 7.35 -13.53
C LEU A 30 -9.03 6.01 -12.87
N CYS A 31 -8.08 5.09 -12.69
CA CYS A 31 -8.31 3.75 -12.14
C CYS A 31 -8.37 3.65 -10.62
N PHE A 32 -7.94 4.67 -9.86
CA PHE A 32 -7.72 4.48 -8.42
C PHE A 32 -9.01 4.36 -7.59
N ALA A 33 -10.10 4.99 -8.00
CA ALA A 33 -11.36 4.88 -7.25
C ALA A 33 -12.04 3.51 -7.38
N LEU A 34 -11.84 2.82 -8.51
CA LEU A 34 -12.39 1.48 -8.74
C LEU A 34 -11.43 0.36 -8.35
N THR A 35 -10.12 0.61 -8.38
CA THR A 35 -9.10 -0.37 -7.97
C THR A 35 -9.13 -0.68 -6.48
N LEU A 36 -9.55 0.24 -5.63
CA LEU A 36 -9.75 -0.01 -4.20
C LEU A 36 -10.87 -1.02 -3.90
N LEU A 37 -11.90 -1.10 -4.76
CA LEU A 37 -12.97 -2.08 -4.62
C LEU A 37 -12.56 -3.49 -5.03
N LEU A 38 -11.66 -3.62 -6.00
CA LEU A 38 -11.26 -4.92 -6.54
C LEU A 38 -10.01 -5.48 -5.84
N GLY A 39 -9.19 -4.63 -5.21
CA GLY A 39 -7.96 -5.03 -4.50
C GLY A 39 -8.17 -5.76 -3.18
N MET A 40 -9.37 -5.67 -2.56
CA MET A 40 -9.68 -6.39 -1.31
C MET A 40 -10.39 -7.74 -1.52
N SER A 41 -10.61 -8.18 -2.74
CA SER A 41 -11.16 -9.51 -3.05
C SER A 41 -10.09 -10.56 -3.33
N SER A 42 -8.80 -10.28 -3.13
CA SER A 42 -7.72 -11.24 -3.33
C SER A 42 -7.53 -12.21 -2.14
N GLY A 43 -8.63 -12.71 -1.61
CA GLY A 43 -8.70 -14.06 -1.06
C GLY A 43 -8.90 -15.03 -2.21
N SER A 44 -7.96 -15.11 -3.14
CA SER A 44 -8.02 -16.02 -4.26
C SER A 44 -7.93 -17.45 -3.78
N VAL A 45 -9.09 -18.04 -3.60
CA VAL A 45 -9.25 -19.48 -3.53
C VAL A 45 -8.84 -20.04 -4.90
N TRP A 46 -7.70 -20.63 -4.97
CA TRP A 46 -7.28 -21.50 -6.08
C TRP A 46 -8.22 -22.70 -6.15
N ALA A 47 -9.28 -22.57 -6.93
CA ALA A 47 -10.05 -23.72 -7.41
C ALA A 47 -9.73 -23.89 -8.89
N GLN A 48 -8.60 -24.51 -9.18
CA GLN A 48 -8.35 -25.07 -10.52
C GLN A 48 -9.29 -26.26 -10.73
N LYS A 49 -10.31 -26.07 -11.57
CA LYS A 49 -11.01 -27.19 -12.20
C LYS A 49 -10.11 -27.74 -13.32
N HIS A 50 -9.51 -28.90 -13.11
CA HIS A 50 -8.91 -29.67 -14.20
C HIS A 50 -10.00 -30.23 -15.13
N PRO A 51 -9.84 -30.13 -16.45
CA PRO A 51 -10.71 -30.85 -17.37
C PRO A 51 -10.36 -32.35 -17.38
N LYS A 52 -11.39 -33.18 -17.36
CA LYS A 52 -11.27 -34.64 -17.46
C LYS A 52 -10.67 -35.02 -18.81
N ALA A 53 -9.50 -35.62 -18.80
CA ALA A 53 -8.93 -36.30 -19.95
C ALA A 53 -9.64 -37.65 -20.16
N LYS A 54 -10.15 -37.88 -21.34
CA LYS A 54 -10.61 -39.22 -21.81
C LYS A 54 -9.40 -40.05 -22.21
N HIS A 55 -9.33 -41.25 -21.65
CA HIS A 55 -8.43 -42.32 -22.09
C HIS A 55 -8.68 -42.68 -23.56
N SER A 56 -7.62 -42.82 -24.34
CA SER A 56 -7.52 -43.81 -25.41
C SER A 56 -6.08 -44.35 -25.42
N GLU A 57 -6.00 -45.64 -25.14
CA GLU A 57 -4.80 -46.49 -25.29
C GLU A 57 -4.41 -46.55 -26.78
N GLN A 58 -3.12 -46.45 -27.07
CA GLN A 58 -2.46 -47.42 -28.00
C GLN A 58 -0.93 -47.33 -27.91
N THR A 59 -0.42 -48.48 -27.75
CA THR A 59 0.84 -49.17 -27.70
C THR A 59 1.97 -48.80 -28.67
N GLN A 60 3.21 -48.88 -28.13
CA GLN A 60 4.47 -49.39 -28.73
C GLN A 60 5.12 -48.59 -29.88
N SER A 61 6.39 -48.28 -29.91
CA SER A 61 7.58 -49.14 -29.70
C SER A 61 8.86 -48.28 -29.71
N ALA A 62 9.90 -48.83 -29.14
CA ALA A 62 11.26 -48.32 -28.96
C ALA A 62 12.05 -48.12 -30.26
N SER A 63 12.99 -47.18 -30.25
CA SER A 63 14.41 -47.40 -30.60
C SER A 63 15.23 -46.11 -30.58
N GLU A 64 16.25 -46.09 -29.76
CA GLU A 64 17.51 -45.31 -29.91
C GLU A 64 18.50 -46.12 -30.75
N PRO A 65 19.77 -45.67 -31.04
CA PRO A 65 20.36 -44.35 -31.21
C PRO A 65 21.28 -44.24 -32.48
N SER A 66 21.88 -43.11 -32.78
CA SER A 66 23.32 -42.95 -33.10
C SER A 66 23.68 -41.57 -33.73
N LYS A 67 24.56 -40.87 -33.12
CA LYS A 67 25.93 -40.33 -33.43
C LYS A 67 26.24 -40.10 -34.91
N THR A 68 26.73 -38.87 -35.26
CA THR A 68 28.09 -38.46 -35.64
C THR A 68 28.08 -37.21 -36.51
N LYS A 69 28.74 -36.15 -36.08
CA LYS A 69 30.05 -35.52 -36.42
C LYS A 69 30.20 -34.84 -37.80
N HIS A 70 30.86 -33.68 -37.67
CA HIS A 70 31.78 -32.92 -38.55
C HIS A 70 31.19 -31.91 -39.52
N SER A 71 31.50 -30.67 -39.41
CA SER A 71 32.71 -29.83 -39.51
C SER A 71 32.91 -29.13 -40.87
N LYS A 72 33.36 -27.85 -40.76
CA LYS A 72 34.14 -26.96 -41.68
C LYS A 72 33.33 -25.83 -42.32
N GLN A 73 33.59 -24.62 -41.86
CA GLN A 73 34.53 -23.58 -42.32
C GLN A 73 34.63 -23.41 -43.85
N VAL A 74 34.38 -22.16 -44.31
CA VAL A 74 35.34 -21.36 -45.08
C VAL A 74 34.70 -20.01 -45.49
N GLN A 75 35.28 -18.89 -45.08
CA GLN A 75 35.33 -17.61 -45.80
C GLN A 75 36.44 -17.70 -46.83
N PRO A 76 36.69 -16.81 -47.79
CA PRO A 76 36.65 -15.36 -47.79
C PRO A 76 36.39 -14.60 -49.12
N THR A 77 36.27 -13.25 -49.03
CA THR A 77 36.82 -12.14 -49.86
C THR A 77 36.46 -12.01 -51.34
N GLN A 78 35.98 -10.87 -51.79
CA GLN A 78 36.74 -9.79 -52.46
C GLN A 78 35.83 -8.69 -53.02
N GLU A 79 36.29 -7.45 -52.88
CA GLU A 79 35.89 -6.19 -53.52
C GLU A 79 36.52 -6.03 -54.90
N PRO A 80 36.36 -4.83 -55.55
CA PRO A 80 35.35 -4.37 -56.49
C PRO A 80 35.93 -4.14 -57.94
N PRO A 81 35.24 -3.53 -58.88
CA PRO A 81 35.74 -2.31 -59.48
C PRO A 81 34.72 -1.26 -59.99
N LYS A 82 35.14 0.00 -59.79
CA LYS A 82 35.14 1.26 -60.57
C LYS A 82 34.03 1.59 -61.59
N ALA A 83 33.36 2.73 -61.26
CA ALA A 83 33.22 3.99 -61.98
C ALA A 83 32.73 4.05 -63.44
N ALA A 84 31.60 4.79 -63.60
CA ALA A 84 31.41 5.78 -64.67
C ALA A 84 30.23 6.74 -64.36
N GLN A 85 30.57 7.98 -64.23
CA GLN A 85 29.99 9.25 -64.68
C GLN A 85 28.47 9.50 -64.69
N SER A 86 28.10 10.47 -63.81
CA SER A 86 27.32 11.70 -64.07
C SER A 86 26.03 11.65 -64.83
N GLU A 87 24.95 11.94 -64.09
CA GLU A 87 23.89 12.87 -64.54
C GLU A 87 23.24 13.54 -63.32
N GLN A 88 23.21 14.88 -63.38
CA GLN A 88 22.57 15.75 -62.42
C GLN A 88 21.03 15.56 -62.48
N THR A 89 20.42 15.15 -61.38
CA THR A 89 19.01 15.34 -61.18
C THR A 89 18.76 15.96 -59.81
N GLN A 90 17.96 16.98 -59.77
CA GLN A 90 17.59 17.86 -58.64
C GLN A 90 17.11 17.07 -57.43
N PRO A 91 17.29 17.58 -56.20
CA PRO A 91 16.80 16.95 -54.99
C PRO A 91 15.26 17.01 -54.94
N THR A 92 14.63 15.85 -55.02
CA THR A 92 13.23 15.65 -54.70
C THR A 92 13.04 15.85 -53.19
N GLN A 93 12.24 16.84 -52.83
CA GLN A 93 11.83 17.10 -51.46
C GLN A 93 11.09 15.87 -50.92
N GLU A 94 11.58 15.31 -49.81
CA GLU A 94 10.83 14.34 -49.00
C GLU A 94 9.48 14.94 -48.59
N PRO A 95 8.39 14.22 -48.68
CA PRO A 95 7.11 14.70 -48.22
C PRO A 95 7.14 14.84 -46.69
N LYS A 96 6.95 16.08 -46.23
CA LYS A 96 6.74 16.45 -44.84
C LYS A 96 5.64 15.52 -44.26
N PRO A 97 5.82 14.88 -43.07
CA PRO A 97 4.78 14.05 -42.49
C PRO A 97 3.54 14.91 -42.27
N GLU A 98 2.44 14.54 -42.89
CA GLU A 98 1.13 15.11 -42.62
C GLU A 98 0.81 15.02 -41.14
N GLN A 99 0.82 16.16 -40.48
CA GLN A 99 0.26 16.30 -39.16
C GLN A 99 -1.25 16.02 -39.27
N LYS A 100 -1.67 14.86 -38.75
CA LYS A 100 -3.11 14.60 -38.55
C LYS A 100 -3.69 15.80 -37.83
N PRO A 101 -4.79 16.39 -38.31
CA PRO A 101 -5.42 17.52 -37.66
C PRO A 101 -5.73 17.14 -36.22
N LYS A 102 -5.35 18.01 -35.28
CA LYS A 102 -5.78 17.88 -33.89
C LYS A 102 -7.31 17.79 -33.92
N PRO A 103 -7.91 16.81 -33.20
CA PRO A 103 -9.37 16.77 -33.11
C PRO A 103 -9.85 18.12 -32.59
N GLU A 104 -10.69 18.78 -33.36
CA GLU A 104 -11.37 20.00 -32.94
C GLU A 104 -12.17 19.68 -31.67
N PRO A 105 -12.21 20.59 -30.69
CA PRO A 105 -13.04 20.39 -29.52
C PRO A 105 -14.50 20.23 -29.96
N TYR A 106 -15.10 19.10 -29.59
CA TYR A 106 -16.52 18.83 -29.82
C TYR A 106 -17.34 19.90 -29.06
N ILE A 107 -17.96 20.83 -29.81
CA ILE A 107 -18.92 21.77 -29.27
C ILE A 107 -20.30 21.18 -29.52
N PRO A 108 -21.03 20.68 -28.49
CA PRO A 108 -22.40 20.17 -28.69
C PRO A 108 -23.26 21.29 -29.24
N SER A 109 -24.10 20.99 -30.22
CA SER A 109 -25.10 21.94 -30.69
C SER A 109 -26.11 22.23 -29.56
N PRO A 110 -26.67 23.45 -29.46
CA PRO A 110 -27.53 23.89 -28.35
C PRO A 110 -28.75 23.00 -28.05
N ASN A 111 -29.07 22.07 -28.92
CA ASN A 111 -30.21 21.16 -28.81
C ASN A 111 -29.82 19.67 -28.60
N GLN A 112 -28.54 19.34 -28.41
CA GLN A 112 -28.12 17.97 -28.10
C GLN A 112 -28.00 17.79 -26.59
N VAL A 113 -29.04 17.23 -25.98
CA VAL A 113 -28.95 16.71 -24.61
C VAL A 113 -28.32 15.31 -24.75
N MET A 114 -27.10 15.16 -24.25
CA MET A 114 -26.45 13.86 -24.14
C MET A 114 -27.16 13.08 -23.04
N VAL A 115 -28.08 12.19 -23.40
CA VAL A 115 -28.80 11.33 -22.47
C VAL A 115 -28.01 10.04 -22.33
N ASP A 116 -27.46 9.80 -21.12
CA ASP A 116 -26.82 8.54 -20.78
C ASP A 116 -27.89 7.44 -20.60
N LYS A 117 -27.56 6.21 -21.00
CA LYS A 117 -28.51 5.09 -20.94
C LYS A 117 -28.45 4.42 -19.56
N VAL A 118 -29.61 4.22 -18.92
CA VAL A 118 -29.72 3.39 -17.72
C VAL A 118 -29.61 1.91 -18.11
N VAL A 119 -28.59 1.21 -17.58
CA VAL A 119 -28.32 -0.21 -17.84
C VAL A 119 -28.88 -1.13 -16.76
N ALA A 120 -28.98 -0.63 -15.53
CA ALA A 120 -29.65 -1.34 -14.45
C ALA A 120 -30.21 -0.36 -13.40
N VAL A 121 -31.21 -0.83 -12.65
CA VAL A 121 -31.78 -0.14 -11.48
C VAL A 121 -31.74 -1.12 -10.32
N VAL A 122 -31.23 -0.66 -9.17
CA VAL A 122 -31.13 -1.43 -7.93
C VAL A 122 -31.69 -0.58 -6.78
N GLY A 123 -32.84 -0.97 -6.25
CA GLY A 123 -33.56 -0.14 -5.29
C GLY A 123 -33.89 1.24 -5.91
N ASN A 124 -33.40 2.30 -5.29
CA ASN A 124 -33.53 3.69 -5.76
C ASN A 124 -32.32 4.20 -6.55
N SER A 125 -31.32 3.35 -6.79
CA SER A 125 -30.08 3.70 -7.48
C SER A 125 -30.07 3.23 -8.91
N MET A 126 -29.50 4.05 -9.81
CA MET A 126 -29.32 3.71 -11.22
C MET A 126 -27.86 3.37 -11.51
N ILE A 127 -27.64 2.52 -12.50
CA ILE A 127 -26.34 2.28 -13.11
C ILE A 127 -26.43 2.78 -14.54
N LEU A 128 -25.55 3.71 -14.89
CA LEU A 128 -25.49 4.32 -16.21
C LEU A 128 -24.56 3.53 -17.14
N TYR A 129 -24.76 3.64 -18.44
CA TYR A 129 -23.91 3.00 -19.43
C TYR A 129 -22.47 3.55 -19.38
N SER A 130 -22.31 4.85 -19.14
CA SER A 130 -21.01 5.48 -18.94
C SER A 130 -20.25 4.89 -17.75
N ASP A 131 -20.92 4.67 -16.62
CA ASP A 131 -20.33 4.04 -15.43
C ASP A 131 -19.90 2.61 -15.73
N LEU A 132 -20.72 1.86 -16.44
CA LEU A 132 -20.41 0.49 -16.85
C LEU A 132 -19.19 0.43 -17.77
N VAL A 133 -19.10 1.32 -18.76
CA VAL A 133 -17.93 1.40 -19.66
C VAL A 133 -16.67 1.73 -18.88
N GLN A 134 -16.75 2.67 -17.94
CA GLN A 134 -15.62 3.05 -17.10
C GLN A 134 -15.17 1.88 -16.21
N ALA A 135 -16.10 1.21 -15.54
CA ALA A 135 -15.83 0.04 -14.71
C ALA A 135 -15.18 -1.11 -15.50
N SER A 136 -15.69 -1.36 -16.71
CA SER A 136 -15.14 -2.37 -17.62
C SER A 136 -13.69 -2.04 -18.04
N LYS A 137 -13.39 -0.79 -18.37
CA LYS A 137 -12.03 -0.34 -18.70
C LYS A 137 -11.08 -0.54 -17.52
N SER A 138 -11.47 -0.14 -16.32
CA SER A 138 -10.68 -0.31 -15.10
C SER A 138 -10.40 -1.78 -14.81
N LEU A 139 -11.39 -2.66 -15.01
CA LEU A 139 -11.24 -4.11 -14.88
C LEU A 139 -10.22 -4.68 -15.89
N ILE A 140 -10.26 -4.25 -17.14
CA ILE A 140 -9.29 -4.66 -18.16
C ILE A 140 -7.87 -4.22 -17.80
N GLU A 141 -7.69 -2.98 -17.34
CA GLU A 141 -6.37 -2.48 -16.94
C GLU A 141 -5.84 -3.21 -15.71
N GLN A 142 -6.69 -3.49 -14.73
CA GLN A 142 -6.32 -4.29 -13.56
C GLN A 142 -5.88 -5.71 -13.94
N ARG A 143 -6.65 -6.39 -14.80
CA ARG A 143 -6.27 -7.71 -15.31
C ARG A 143 -4.90 -7.66 -16.00
N ARG A 144 -4.68 -6.64 -16.81
CA ARG A 144 -3.42 -6.44 -17.54
C ARG A 144 -2.23 -6.21 -16.59
N SER A 145 -2.41 -5.40 -15.54
CA SER A 145 -1.35 -5.10 -14.57
C SER A 145 -0.99 -6.32 -13.71
N GLN A 146 -1.96 -7.18 -13.42
CA GLN A 146 -1.80 -8.40 -12.63
C GLN A 146 -1.40 -9.63 -13.45
N GLY A 147 -1.30 -9.50 -14.79
CA GLY A 147 -1.03 -10.63 -15.68
C GLY A 147 -2.13 -11.70 -15.67
N TYR A 148 -3.34 -11.33 -15.25
CA TYR A 148 -4.49 -12.23 -15.14
C TYR A 148 -5.34 -12.20 -16.41
N THR A 149 -5.71 -13.37 -16.94
CA THR A 149 -6.64 -13.52 -18.07
C THR A 149 -7.94 -14.15 -17.59
N SER A 150 -9.06 -13.66 -18.08
CA SER A 150 -10.40 -14.19 -17.80
C SER A 150 -11.15 -14.30 -19.11
N ASP A 151 -11.83 -15.42 -19.31
CA ASP A 151 -12.67 -15.66 -20.49
C ASP A 151 -14.03 -14.96 -20.42
N ARG A 152 -14.34 -14.31 -19.28
CA ARG A 152 -15.59 -13.59 -19.07
C ARG A 152 -15.57 -12.23 -19.77
N ASP A 153 -16.71 -11.85 -20.33
CA ASP A 153 -16.91 -10.51 -20.90
C ASP A 153 -16.72 -9.44 -19.82
N PRO A 154 -15.75 -8.52 -19.98
CA PRO A 154 -15.49 -7.46 -19.00
C PRO A 154 -16.70 -6.56 -18.72
N MET A 155 -17.60 -6.34 -19.69
CA MET A 155 -18.81 -5.55 -19.49
C MET A 155 -19.79 -6.27 -18.56
N CYS A 156 -19.96 -7.58 -18.76
CA CYS A 156 -20.84 -8.40 -17.92
C CYS A 156 -20.32 -8.52 -16.49
N GLU A 157 -19.01 -8.69 -16.32
CA GLU A 157 -18.38 -8.77 -14.99
C GLU A 157 -18.43 -7.42 -14.25
N ALA A 158 -18.18 -6.32 -14.95
CA ALA A 158 -18.30 -4.99 -14.39
C ALA A 158 -19.76 -4.68 -13.98
N LEU A 159 -20.74 -5.09 -14.79
CA LEU A 159 -22.16 -4.91 -14.44
C LEU A 159 -22.56 -5.70 -13.19
N GLU A 160 -22.11 -6.96 -13.06
CA GLU A 160 -22.32 -7.78 -11.87
C GLU A 160 -21.76 -7.10 -10.62
N THR A 161 -20.52 -6.56 -10.71
CA THR A 161 -19.86 -5.84 -9.62
C THR A 161 -20.60 -4.56 -9.24
N LEU A 162 -21.05 -3.78 -10.24
CA LEU A 162 -21.81 -2.54 -9.97
C LEU A 162 -23.18 -2.83 -9.32
N ILE A 163 -23.85 -3.91 -9.73
CA ILE A 163 -25.12 -4.33 -9.08
C ILE A 163 -24.86 -4.73 -7.62
N GLU A 164 -23.80 -5.52 -7.33
CA GLU A 164 -23.40 -5.87 -5.97
C GLU A 164 -23.14 -4.61 -5.14
N GLN A 165 -22.38 -3.65 -5.68
CA GLN A 165 -22.08 -2.38 -5.01
C GLN A 165 -23.34 -1.58 -4.69
N LYS A 166 -24.30 -1.49 -5.63
CA LYS A 166 -25.56 -0.79 -5.41
C LYS A 166 -26.44 -1.47 -4.35
N ILE A 167 -26.43 -2.81 -4.26
CA ILE A 167 -27.12 -3.56 -3.18
C ILE A 167 -26.51 -3.20 -1.83
N LEU A 168 -25.18 -3.24 -1.70
CA LEU A 168 -24.45 -2.89 -0.49
C LEU A 168 -24.74 -1.44 -0.07
N TYR A 169 -24.65 -0.50 -1.01
CA TYR A 169 -24.94 0.91 -0.77
C TYR A 169 -26.39 1.11 -0.31
N THR A 170 -27.37 0.54 -1.04
CA THR A 170 -28.78 0.66 -0.66
C THR A 170 -29.03 0.09 0.74
N GLN A 171 -28.43 -1.05 1.08
CA GLN A 171 -28.57 -1.64 2.42
C GLN A 171 -27.87 -0.80 3.48
N SER A 172 -26.73 -0.19 3.19
CA SER A 172 -26.06 0.70 4.15
C SER A 172 -26.91 1.91 4.54
N GLN A 173 -27.68 2.44 3.58
CA GLN A 173 -28.62 3.53 3.84
C GLN A 173 -29.82 3.05 4.69
N ILE A 174 -30.35 1.84 4.42
CA ILE A 174 -31.42 1.24 5.22
C ILE A 174 -30.95 1.01 6.65
N ASP A 175 -29.73 0.51 6.83
CA ASP A 175 -29.14 0.23 8.15
C ASP A 175 -28.59 1.50 8.84
N SER A 176 -28.73 2.68 8.21
CA SER A 176 -28.29 3.98 8.73
C SER A 176 -26.81 3.99 9.14
N LEU A 177 -25.94 3.35 8.36
CA LEU A 177 -24.50 3.39 8.62
C LEU A 177 -23.98 4.83 8.43
N THR A 178 -23.01 5.19 9.27
CA THR A 178 -22.33 6.50 9.18
C THR A 178 -20.88 6.32 8.75
N ILE A 179 -20.42 7.20 7.88
CA ILE A 179 -19.03 7.22 7.40
C ILE A 179 -18.37 8.52 7.82
N ASP A 180 -17.04 8.52 7.89
CA ASP A 180 -16.27 9.74 8.11
C ASP A 180 -16.13 10.51 6.78
N ASN A 181 -16.71 11.71 6.75
CA ASN A 181 -16.69 12.58 5.58
C ASN A 181 -15.29 13.19 5.33
N ALA A 182 -14.44 13.25 6.34
CA ALA A 182 -13.10 13.80 6.22
C ALA A 182 -12.21 12.91 5.33
N ASP A 183 -12.29 11.58 5.52
CA ASP A 183 -11.59 10.61 4.66
C ASP A 183 -12.00 10.78 3.19
N ILE A 184 -13.29 10.99 2.94
CA ILE A 184 -13.83 11.15 1.58
C ILE A 184 -13.34 12.44 0.95
N ALA A 185 -13.41 13.55 1.70
CA ALA A 185 -12.91 14.85 1.22
C ALA A 185 -11.42 14.75 0.82
N LEU A 186 -10.61 14.09 1.64
CA LEU A 186 -9.20 13.84 1.33
C LEU A 186 -9.01 13.01 0.05
N MET A 187 -9.79 11.94 -0.12
CA MET A 187 -9.73 11.10 -1.32
C MET A 187 -10.11 11.90 -2.58
N VAL A 188 -11.11 12.77 -2.49
CA VAL A 188 -11.54 13.65 -3.59
C VAL A 188 -10.44 14.63 -3.96
N GLU A 189 -9.85 15.32 -2.97
CA GLU A 189 -8.77 16.28 -3.24
C GLU A 189 -7.54 15.59 -3.85
N ASN A 190 -7.13 14.46 -3.32
CA ASN A 190 -6.03 13.68 -3.89
C ASN A 190 -6.30 13.25 -5.34
N ALA A 191 -7.52 12.83 -5.65
CA ALA A 191 -7.91 12.47 -7.01
C ALA A 191 -7.88 13.67 -7.95
N LEU A 192 -8.37 14.83 -7.49
CA LEU A 192 -8.33 16.08 -8.27
C LEU A 192 -6.90 16.58 -8.48
N GLU A 193 -6.05 16.54 -7.44
CA GLU A 193 -4.64 16.91 -7.56
C GLU A 193 -3.91 16.02 -8.57
N GLN A 194 -4.18 14.74 -8.58
CA GLN A 194 -3.62 13.80 -9.55
C GLN A 194 -4.07 14.11 -10.98
N GLU A 195 -5.37 14.37 -11.19
CA GLU A 195 -5.89 14.79 -12.50
C GLU A 195 -5.28 16.10 -12.97
N ILE A 196 -5.17 17.10 -12.08
CA ILE A 196 -4.53 18.38 -12.38
C ILE A 196 -3.05 18.18 -12.73
N ALA A 197 -2.33 17.36 -11.97
CA ALA A 197 -0.91 17.07 -12.24
C ALA A 197 -0.72 16.36 -13.59
N GLN A 198 -1.62 15.43 -13.93
CA GLN A 198 -1.57 14.68 -15.19
C GLN A 198 -1.88 15.55 -16.40
N ARG A 199 -2.81 16.50 -16.29
CA ARG A 199 -3.25 17.38 -17.39
C ARG A 199 -2.55 18.75 -17.41
N GLY A 200 -1.78 19.05 -16.37
CA GLY A 200 -0.95 20.25 -16.25
C GLY A 200 -1.63 21.45 -15.59
N SER A 201 -2.96 21.51 -15.53
CA SER A 201 -3.68 22.58 -14.84
C SER A 201 -5.15 22.23 -14.59
N GLN A 202 -5.78 22.93 -13.63
CA GLN A 202 -7.22 22.85 -13.40
C GLN A 202 -8.03 23.20 -14.66
N ALA A 203 -7.65 24.26 -15.38
CA ALA A 203 -8.33 24.65 -16.62
C ALA A 203 -8.29 23.55 -17.69
N ALA A 204 -7.20 22.79 -17.77
CA ALA A 204 -7.10 21.63 -18.67
C ALA A 204 -8.01 20.48 -18.26
N VAL A 205 -8.23 20.27 -16.96
CA VAL A 205 -9.19 19.30 -16.41
C VAL A 205 -10.62 19.73 -16.78
N GLU A 206 -10.99 20.98 -16.52
CA GLU A 206 -12.31 21.54 -16.84
C GLU A 206 -12.61 21.48 -18.34
N MET A 207 -11.61 21.78 -19.18
CA MET A 207 -11.72 21.66 -20.64
C MET A 207 -11.91 20.22 -21.09
N TYR A 208 -11.21 19.27 -20.49
CA TYR A 208 -11.31 17.85 -20.85
C TYR A 208 -12.66 17.25 -20.49
N TYR A 209 -13.20 17.59 -19.30
CA TYR A 209 -14.50 17.09 -18.85
C TYR A 209 -15.66 17.95 -19.31
N HIS A 210 -15.41 19.10 -19.95
CA HIS A 210 -16.41 20.10 -20.34
C HIS A 210 -17.31 20.56 -19.18
N ARG A 211 -16.74 20.61 -17.97
CA ARG A 211 -17.45 20.92 -16.72
C ARG A 211 -16.54 21.69 -15.75
N PRO A 212 -17.10 22.59 -14.92
CA PRO A 212 -16.35 23.27 -13.88
C PRO A 212 -15.79 22.27 -12.85
N ILE A 213 -14.65 22.57 -12.25
CA ILE A 213 -14.00 21.71 -11.23
C ILE A 213 -14.91 21.43 -10.03
N PHE A 214 -15.78 22.37 -9.69
CA PHE A 214 -16.75 22.21 -8.61
C PHE A 214 -17.73 21.04 -8.88
N ASP A 215 -18.25 20.94 -10.10
CA ASP A 215 -19.15 19.84 -10.50
C ASP A 215 -18.42 18.50 -10.51
N ILE A 216 -17.16 18.51 -11.00
CA ILE A 216 -16.31 17.29 -11.00
C ILE A 216 -16.05 16.85 -9.57
N ARG A 217 -15.74 17.77 -8.65
CA ARG A 217 -15.55 17.50 -7.22
C ARG A 217 -16.80 16.88 -6.60
N SER A 218 -17.96 17.46 -6.84
CA SER A 218 -19.25 16.97 -6.31
C SER A 218 -19.57 15.56 -6.78
N ASP A 219 -19.29 15.27 -8.06
CA ASP A 219 -19.48 13.92 -8.61
C ASP A 219 -18.51 12.90 -8.00
N LEU A 220 -17.24 13.29 -7.85
CA LEU A 220 -16.24 12.44 -7.20
C LEU A 220 -16.62 12.16 -5.74
N GLN A 221 -17.06 13.18 -5.01
CA GLN A 221 -17.53 13.02 -3.64
C GLN A 221 -18.66 12.01 -3.55
N SER A 222 -19.71 12.16 -4.36
CA SER A 222 -20.85 11.25 -4.36
C SER A 222 -20.43 9.81 -4.70
N ARG A 223 -19.50 9.61 -5.64
CA ARG A 223 -18.97 8.29 -6.00
C ARG A 223 -18.13 7.68 -4.88
N TYR A 224 -17.25 8.44 -4.23
CA TYR A 224 -16.43 7.94 -3.13
C TYR A 224 -17.29 7.63 -1.89
N GLU A 225 -18.30 8.45 -1.60
CA GLU A 225 -19.28 8.17 -0.55
C GLU A 225 -19.97 6.84 -0.79
N GLU A 226 -20.51 6.61 -1.99
CA GLU A 226 -21.18 5.37 -2.34
C GLU A 226 -20.27 4.14 -2.16
N VAL A 227 -19.04 4.23 -2.68
CA VAL A 227 -18.03 3.18 -2.54
C VAL A 227 -17.73 2.91 -1.08
N ARG A 228 -17.54 3.97 -0.29
CA ARG A 228 -17.21 3.85 1.14
C ARG A 228 -18.32 3.19 1.94
N TYR A 229 -19.58 3.59 1.69
CA TYR A 229 -20.75 2.95 2.28
C TYR A 229 -20.87 1.48 1.92
N ALA A 230 -20.66 1.13 0.65
CA ALA A 230 -20.68 -0.26 0.20
C ALA A 230 -19.58 -1.10 0.88
N MET A 231 -18.36 -0.55 0.99
CA MET A 231 -17.25 -1.22 1.69
C MET A 231 -17.56 -1.42 3.17
N MET A 232 -18.07 -0.39 3.85
CA MET A 232 -18.45 -0.48 5.27
C MET A 232 -19.56 -1.51 5.48
N MET A 233 -20.56 -1.57 4.62
CA MET A 233 -21.61 -2.58 4.68
C MET A 233 -21.04 -3.99 4.54
N LYS A 234 -20.15 -4.22 3.58
CA LYS A 234 -19.47 -5.51 3.39
C LYS A 234 -18.64 -5.90 4.63
N GLN A 235 -17.91 -4.95 5.19
CA GLN A 235 -17.15 -5.16 6.43
C GLN A 235 -18.09 -5.50 7.61
N THR A 236 -19.21 -4.79 7.74
CA THR A 236 -20.22 -5.03 8.77
C THR A 236 -20.82 -6.43 8.65
N VAL A 237 -21.09 -6.91 7.44
CA VAL A 237 -21.56 -8.28 7.21
C VAL A 237 -20.49 -9.29 7.62
N ASN A 238 -19.26 -9.11 7.16
CA ASN A 238 -18.15 -10.01 7.44
C ASN A 238 -17.79 -10.06 8.94
N SER A 239 -17.89 -8.93 9.66
CA SER A 239 -17.57 -8.87 11.10
C SER A 239 -18.54 -9.67 11.98
N LYS A 240 -19.74 -9.98 11.46
CA LYS A 240 -20.72 -10.83 12.18
C LYS A 240 -20.36 -12.32 12.14
N SER A 241 -19.51 -12.72 11.18
CA SER A 241 -19.07 -14.12 11.08
C SER A 241 -17.99 -14.39 12.11
N THR A 242 -18.25 -15.31 13.01
CA THR A 242 -17.28 -15.83 13.98
C THR A 242 -17.06 -17.32 13.73
N ILE A 243 -15.90 -17.83 14.13
CA ILE A 243 -15.56 -19.24 13.95
C ILE A 243 -15.14 -19.85 15.29
N THR A 244 -15.63 -21.05 15.58
CA THR A 244 -15.24 -21.84 16.75
C THR A 244 -14.08 -22.78 16.43
N SER A 245 -13.34 -23.24 17.46
CA SER A 245 -12.25 -24.20 17.27
C SER A 245 -12.74 -25.51 16.63
N GLY A 246 -13.95 -25.97 16.95
CA GLY A 246 -14.53 -27.15 16.33
C GLY A 246 -14.83 -26.99 14.84
N GLU A 247 -15.28 -25.80 14.42
CA GLU A 247 -15.48 -25.48 12.99
C GLU A 247 -14.14 -25.43 12.23
N VAL A 248 -13.07 -24.92 12.87
CA VAL A 248 -11.71 -24.91 12.30
C VAL A 248 -11.23 -26.34 12.06
N GLU A 249 -11.36 -27.21 13.07
CA GLU A 249 -11.00 -28.63 12.92
C GLU A 249 -11.83 -29.31 11.83
N TYR A 250 -13.14 -29.06 11.81
CA TYR A 250 -14.04 -29.63 10.81
C TYR A 250 -13.64 -29.17 9.40
N TYR A 251 -13.35 -27.88 9.22
CA TYR A 251 -12.86 -27.33 7.96
C TYR A 251 -11.58 -28.01 7.50
N PHE A 252 -10.60 -28.11 8.39
CA PHE A 252 -9.30 -28.71 8.07
C PHE A 252 -9.39 -30.20 7.73
N LYS A 253 -10.17 -30.96 8.51
CA LYS A 253 -10.37 -32.42 8.28
C LYS A 253 -11.04 -32.72 6.94
N ARG A 254 -11.84 -31.79 6.41
CA ARG A 254 -12.51 -31.93 5.11
C ARG A 254 -11.73 -31.36 3.94
N MET A 255 -10.63 -30.70 4.22
CA MET A 255 -9.77 -30.15 3.17
C MET A 255 -9.13 -31.29 2.38
N PRO A 256 -9.20 -31.25 1.03
CA PRO A 256 -8.47 -32.23 0.20
C PRO A 256 -6.98 -32.19 0.53
N LYS A 257 -6.34 -33.37 0.61
CA LYS A 257 -4.91 -33.48 0.96
C LYS A 257 -3.99 -32.63 0.07
N ASP A 258 -4.37 -32.46 -1.18
CA ASP A 258 -3.63 -31.65 -2.16
C ASP A 258 -3.90 -30.14 -2.03
N SER A 259 -4.92 -29.78 -1.25
CA SER A 259 -5.29 -28.38 -0.96
C SER A 259 -4.80 -27.90 0.40
N ILE A 260 -4.17 -28.78 1.20
CA ILE A 260 -3.56 -28.38 2.47
C ILE A 260 -2.42 -27.41 2.15
N PRO A 261 -2.45 -26.19 2.69
CA PRO A 261 -1.44 -25.18 2.38
C PRO A 261 -0.06 -25.63 2.86
N ILE A 262 0.94 -25.29 2.07
CA ILE A 262 2.34 -25.41 2.47
C ILE A 262 2.69 -24.13 3.20
N ILE A 263 3.12 -24.25 4.45
CA ILE A 263 3.63 -23.16 5.25
C ILE A 263 5.11 -22.99 4.92
N PRO A 264 5.54 -21.83 4.40
CA PRO A 264 6.94 -21.54 4.15
C PRO A 264 7.76 -21.57 5.44
N GLU A 265 9.08 -21.54 5.30
CA GLU A 265 10.00 -21.42 6.42
C GLU A 265 9.66 -20.22 7.30
N GLN A 266 9.64 -20.43 8.62
CA GLN A 266 9.29 -19.42 9.61
C GLN A 266 10.42 -19.22 10.61
N TYR A 267 10.54 -18.02 11.12
CA TYR A 267 11.54 -17.61 12.12
C TYR A 267 10.84 -17.24 13.43
N VAL A 268 11.35 -17.77 14.53
CA VAL A 268 10.98 -17.33 15.88
C VAL A 268 12.22 -16.69 16.48
N PHE A 269 12.10 -15.47 16.98
CA PHE A 269 13.22 -14.75 17.55
C PHE A 269 12.81 -13.90 18.75
N SER A 270 13.76 -13.69 19.65
CA SER A 270 13.63 -12.78 20.78
C SER A 270 14.46 -11.52 20.53
N GLN A 271 14.06 -10.39 21.12
CA GLN A 271 14.71 -9.10 20.91
C GLN A 271 14.94 -8.34 22.21
N ILE A 272 16.00 -7.53 22.24
CA ILE A 272 16.23 -6.48 23.22
C ILE A 272 16.30 -5.16 22.46
N VAL A 273 15.50 -4.19 22.88
CA VAL A 273 15.41 -2.87 22.27
C VAL A 273 15.87 -1.82 23.26
N ARG A 274 16.70 -0.87 22.78
CA ARG A 274 17.11 0.31 23.51
C ARG A 274 16.96 1.53 22.64
N TYR A 275 16.23 2.53 23.12
CA TYR A 275 16.22 3.83 22.47
C TYR A 275 17.50 4.60 22.81
N PRO A 276 18.01 5.44 21.88
CA PRO A 276 19.04 6.41 22.23
C PRO A 276 18.54 7.23 23.40
N PRO A 277 19.38 7.49 24.44
CA PRO A 277 18.97 8.37 25.51
C PRO A 277 18.57 9.70 24.89
N SER A 278 17.35 10.18 25.21
CA SER A 278 16.90 11.51 24.78
C SER A 278 17.74 12.52 25.56
N THR A 279 18.93 12.79 25.03
CA THR A 279 19.84 13.75 25.69
C THR A 279 19.21 15.14 25.64
N GLU A 280 19.40 15.93 26.67
CA GLU A 280 18.90 17.30 26.69
C GLU A 280 19.46 18.11 25.50
N GLU A 281 20.65 17.73 25.01
CA GLU A 281 21.26 18.30 23.80
C GLU A 281 20.45 18.01 22.54
N ALA A 282 19.97 16.78 22.36
CA ALA A 282 19.13 16.42 21.20
C ALA A 282 17.79 17.16 21.23
N LYS A 283 17.18 17.25 22.42
CA LYS A 283 15.97 18.06 22.62
C LYS A 283 16.22 19.54 22.37
N PHE A 284 17.33 20.08 22.87
CA PHE A 284 17.71 21.46 22.67
C PHE A 284 17.88 21.78 21.18
N ARG A 285 18.65 20.97 20.44
CA ARG A 285 18.83 21.13 18.99
C ARG A 285 17.50 21.12 18.24
N THR A 286 16.60 20.23 18.61
CA THR A 286 15.29 20.12 17.95
C THR A 286 14.39 21.31 18.29
N ARG A 287 14.45 21.76 19.53
CA ARG A 287 13.73 22.97 19.97
C ARG A 287 14.19 24.22 19.23
N GLU A 288 15.50 24.40 19.09
CA GLU A 288 16.07 25.52 18.32
C GLU A 288 15.56 25.48 16.86
N ARG A 289 15.61 24.30 16.24
CA ARG A 289 15.16 24.13 14.84
C ARG A 289 13.67 24.43 14.66
N ILE A 290 12.81 24.01 15.60
CA ILE A 290 11.38 24.30 15.50
C ILE A 290 11.08 25.77 15.78
N LEU A 291 11.84 26.44 16.64
CA LEU A 291 11.74 27.88 16.88
C LEU A 291 12.19 28.68 15.64
N GLU A 292 13.22 28.24 14.93
CA GLU A 292 13.60 28.81 13.64
C GLU A 292 12.45 28.73 12.62
N LEU A 293 11.74 27.60 12.53
CA LEU A 293 10.56 27.48 11.68
C LEU A 293 9.45 28.45 12.11
N ARG A 294 9.24 28.60 13.42
CA ARG A 294 8.30 29.58 13.95
C ARG A 294 8.65 31.01 13.53
N GLU A 295 9.90 31.41 13.64
CA GLU A 295 10.38 32.71 13.21
C GLU A 295 10.10 32.95 11.71
N ARG A 296 10.36 31.96 10.87
CA ARG A 296 10.05 32.04 9.42
C ARG A 296 8.56 32.22 9.17
N ILE A 297 7.68 31.57 9.95
CA ILE A 297 6.23 31.78 9.86
C ILE A 297 5.86 33.20 10.26
N MET A 298 6.41 33.68 11.37
CA MET A 298 6.15 35.05 11.84
C MET A 298 6.65 36.13 10.86
N ASN A 299 7.68 35.81 10.07
CA ASN A 299 8.23 36.63 9.00
C ASN A 299 7.49 36.46 7.66
N GLY A 300 6.30 35.79 7.64
CA GLY A 300 5.40 35.70 6.50
C GLY A 300 5.53 34.47 5.62
N THR A 301 6.37 33.49 5.99
CA THR A 301 6.39 32.20 5.29
C THR A 301 5.11 31.42 5.63
N LYS A 302 4.46 30.85 4.62
CA LYS A 302 3.22 30.07 4.84
C LYS A 302 3.50 28.83 5.68
N PHE A 303 2.66 28.62 6.69
CA PHE A 303 2.74 27.48 7.60
C PHE A 303 2.68 26.15 6.84
N GLU A 304 1.74 26.03 5.91
CA GLU A 304 1.51 24.82 5.10
C GLU A 304 2.75 24.41 4.30
N MET A 305 3.47 25.39 3.77
CA MET A 305 4.70 25.12 3.01
C MET A 305 5.80 24.55 3.91
N LEU A 306 5.97 25.12 5.11
CA LEU A 306 6.97 24.62 6.06
C LEU A 306 6.56 23.26 6.63
N ALA A 307 5.27 23.03 6.87
CA ALA A 307 4.78 21.73 7.31
C ALA A 307 5.06 20.62 6.26
N ARG A 308 4.77 20.89 4.99
CA ARG A 308 5.09 19.94 3.89
C ARG A 308 6.58 19.65 3.74
N MET A 309 7.43 20.64 4.03
CA MET A 309 8.90 20.50 3.86
C MET A 309 9.61 19.89 5.06
N TYR A 310 9.13 20.12 6.27
CA TYR A 310 9.87 19.85 7.49
C TYR A 310 9.12 19.00 8.51
N SER A 311 7.79 18.89 8.44
CA SER A 311 7.06 18.10 9.43
C SER A 311 7.38 16.61 9.29
N GLU A 312 7.71 15.99 10.41
CA GLU A 312 7.99 14.56 10.55
C GLU A 312 6.74 13.76 10.96
N ASP A 313 5.55 14.38 10.84
CA ASP A 313 4.26 13.69 10.90
C ASP A 313 3.76 13.38 9.49
N PRO A 314 3.92 12.13 9.00
CA PRO A 314 3.56 11.79 7.62
C PRO A 314 2.05 11.89 7.35
N ALA A 315 1.21 11.79 8.39
CA ALA A 315 -0.24 11.83 8.24
C ALA A 315 -0.76 13.22 7.89
N THR A 316 -0.12 14.27 8.42
CA THR A 316 -0.56 15.67 8.22
C THR A 316 0.39 16.49 7.36
N ALA A 317 1.67 16.13 7.24
CA ALA A 317 2.67 16.87 6.46
C ALA A 317 2.23 17.09 5.01
N VAL A 318 1.69 16.07 4.35
CA VAL A 318 1.20 16.13 2.95
C VAL A 318 0.05 17.12 2.78
N ARG A 319 -0.75 17.35 3.84
CA ARG A 319 -1.84 18.33 3.90
C ARG A 319 -1.40 19.70 4.45
N GLY A 320 -0.10 19.96 4.53
CA GLY A 320 0.42 21.21 5.12
C GLY A 320 0.27 21.27 6.63
N GLY A 321 0.25 20.14 7.30
CA GLY A 321 0.11 19.99 8.74
C GLY A 321 -1.33 20.03 9.25
N GLU A 322 -2.33 20.13 8.37
CA GLU A 322 -3.74 20.30 8.71
C GLU A 322 -4.34 19.04 9.30
N MET A 323 -5.05 19.19 10.41
CA MET A 323 -5.78 18.16 11.15
C MET A 323 -7.27 18.47 11.06
N ASP A 324 -8.08 17.43 10.97
CA ASP A 324 -9.53 17.57 10.95
C ASP A 324 -10.04 18.16 12.27
N PRO A 325 -11.17 18.91 12.27
CA PRO A 325 -11.74 19.46 13.48
C PRO A 325 -12.08 18.36 14.49
N MET A 326 -11.46 18.39 15.68
CA MET A 326 -11.71 17.40 16.73
C MET A 326 -11.72 18.03 18.12
N PRO A 327 -12.37 17.37 19.11
CA PRO A 327 -12.42 17.88 20.47
C PRO A 327 -11.03 17.83 21.13
N LYS A 328 -10.80 18.73 22.08
CA LYS A 328 -9.50 18.86 22.76
C LYS A 328 -9.02 17.56 23.42
N GLU A 329 -9.94 16.71 23.83
CA GLU A 329 -9.67 15.42 24.47
C GLU A 329 -9.03 14.40 23.53
N SER A 330 -9.10 14.63 22.22
CA SER A 330 -8.45 13.80 21.20
C SER A 330 -6.94 14.09 21.05
N PHE A 331 -6.45 15.21 21.60
CA PHE A 331 -5.04 15.58 21.57
C PHE A 331 -4.33 15.15 22.83
N VAL A 332 -3.03 14.89 22.75
CA VAL A 332 -2.20 14.69 23.95
C VAL A 332 -2.16 15.96 24.80
N GLN A 333 -2.11 15.79 26.12
CA GLN A 333 -2.33 16.87 27.07
C GLN A 333 -1.49 18.14 26.80
N PRO A 334 -0.16 18.10 26.58
CA PRO A 334 0.61 19.32 26.32
C PRO A 334 0.19 20.05 25.03
N PHE A 335 -0.22 19.30 24.01
CA PHE A 335 -0.72 19.85 22.75
C PHE A 335 -2.07 20.55 22.99
N ALA A 336 -3.01 19.87 23.67
CA ALA A 336 -4.32 20.42 24.01
C ALA A 336 -4.20 21.70 24.84
N ASP A 337 -3.32 21.71 25.86
CA ASP A 337 -3.07 22.86 26.74
C ASP A 337 -2.51 24.08 26.00
N ALA A 338 -1.72 23.84 24.96
CA ALA A 338 -1.23 24.91 24.10
C ALA A 338 -2.33 25.38 23.13
N LEU A 339 -3.04 24.44 22.50
CA LEU A 339 -4.07 24.71 21.47
C LEU A 339 -5.20 25.60 22.01
N VAL A 340 -5.70 25.32 23.21
CA VAL A 340 -6.83 26.07 23.80
C VAL A 340 -6.48 27.52 24.15
N LYS A 341 -5.21 27.88 24.20
CA LYS A 341 -4.72 29.26 24.47
C LYS A 341 -4.58 30.09 23.19
N LEU A 342 -4.66 29.46 22.02
CA LEU A 342 -4.49 30.12 20.74
C LEU A 342 -5.78 30.79 20.27
N ARG A 343 -5.60 31.90 19.56
CA ARG A 343 -6.68 32.53 18.78
C ARG A 343 -6.58 32.07 17.32
N PRO A 344 -7.68 32.09 16.57
CA PRO A 344 -7.63 31.79 15.13
C PRO A 344 -6.53 32.57 14.41
N GLY A 345 -5.71 31.86 13.63
CA GLY A 345 -4.52 32.36 12.94
C GLY A 345 -3.24 32.41 13.80
N GLN A 346 -3.32 32.29 15.11
CA GLN A 346 -2.15 32.35 16.00
C GLN A 346 -1.34 31.06 15.99
N VAL A 347 -0.01 31.19 16.06
CA VAL A 347 0.96 30.08 16.15
C VAL A 347 1.51 29.97 17.58
N SER A 348 1.59 28.76 18.09
CA SER A 348 2.11 28.46 19.43
C SER A 348 3.61 28.72 19.57
N GLU A 349 4.11 28.71 20.80
CA GLU A 349 5.52 28.41 21.08
C GLU A 349 5.84 26.94 20.76
N ALA A 350 7.11 26.54 20.90
CA ALA A 350 7.49 25.14 20.77
C ALA A 350 6.86 24.32 21.92
N VAL A 351 6.01 23.37 21.57
CA VAL A 351 5.29 22.49 22.52
C VAL A 351 5.94 21.12 22.51
N GLU A 352 6.50 20.71 23.66
CA GLU A 352 7.09 19.37 23.81
C GLU A 352 5.99 18.35 24.19
N THR A 353 5.98 17.22 23.49
CA THR A 353 5.12 16.07 23.77
C THR A 353 5.93 14.76 23.71
N GLU A 354 5.31 13.63 24.01
CA GLU A 354 5.92 12.31 23.81
C GLU A 354 6.31 12.00 22.35
N PHE A 355 5.76 12.73 21.37
CA PHE A 355 6.07 12.55 19.94
C PHE A 355 7.22 13.43 19.46
N GLY A 356 7.60 14.46 20.22
CA GLY A 356 8.60 15.45 19.84
C GLY A 356 8.16 16.87 20.12
N PHE A 357 8.65 17.82 19.32
CA PHE A 357 8.35 19.23 19.43
C PHE A 357 7.36 19.65 18.35
N HIS A 358 6.32 20.36 18.75
CA HIS A 358 5.26 20.84 17.85
C HIS A 358 5.23 22.35 17.75
N LEU A 359 4.95 22.86 16.56
CA LEU A 359 4.31 24.16 16.35
C LEU A 359 2.87 23.92 15.99
N ILE A 360 1.97 24.66 16.60
CA ILE A 360 0.53 24.52 16.43
C ILE A 360 -0.03 25.84 15.95
N GLN A 361 -0.84 25.83 14.91
CA GLN A 361 -1.62 27.00 14.49
C GLN A 361 -3.10 26.66 14.58
N LEU A 362 -3.86 27.42 15.35
CA LEU A 362 -5.32 27.32 15.34
C LEU A 362 -5.85 27.97 14.05
N ILE A 363 -6.60 27.21 13.26
CA ILE A 363 -7.26 27.71 12.06
C ILE A 363 -8.61 28.32 12.45
N ASP A 364 -9.44 27.51 13.12
CA ASP A 364 -10.78 27.87 13.55
C ASP A 364 -11.22 27.04 14.76
N GLN A 365 -12.26 27.51 15.46
CA GLN A 365 -12.88 26.81 16.57
C GLN A 365 -14.40 26.91 16.46
N ASN A 366 -15.08 25.78 16.46
CA ASN A 366 -16.53 25.71 16.47
C ASN A 366 -17.02 24.90 17.67
N GLY A 367 -17.48 25.61 18.70
CA GLY A 367 -17.87 25.00 19.99
C GLY A 367 -16.70 24.27 20.64
N ASN A 368 -16.80 22.96 20.80
CA ASN A 368 -15.75 22.11 21.38
C ASN A 368 -14.79 21.51 20.33
N LEU A 369 -15.00 21.80 19.04
CA LEU A 369 -14.15 21.30 17.97
C LEU A 369 -13.08 22.33 17.60
N TYR A 370 -11.84 21.90 17.59
CA TYR A 370 -10.66 22.70 17.23
C TYR A 370 -10.16 22.25 15.87
N HIS A 371 -10.12 23.16 14.91
CA HIS A 371 -9.50 22.98 13.61
C HIS A 371 -8.12 23.62 13.65
N CYS A 372 -7.08 22.83 13.51
CA CYS A 372 -5.70 23.30 13.65
C CYS A 372 -4.77 22.62 12.65
N ARG A 373 -3.58 23.15 12.55
CA ARG A 373 -2.46 22.52 11.84
C ARG A 373 -1.23 22.51 12.71
N HIS A 374 -0.33 21.55 12.45
CA HIS A 374 0.91 21.44 13.21
C HIS A 374 2.12 21.09 12.35
N ILE A 375 3.31 21.41 12.89
CA ILE A 375 4.59 20.90 12.41
C ILE A 375 5.18 20.10 13.56
N LEU A 376 5.53 18.84 13.33
CA LEU A 376 6.21 17.97 14.28
C LEU A 376 7.67 17.83 13.88
N LEU A 377 8.58 18.04 14.82
CA LEU A 377 9.99 17.62 14.71
C LEU A 377 10.34 16.67 15.86
N LYS A 378 10.95 15.54 15.52
CA LYS A 378 11.44 14.57 16.49
C LYS A 378 12.88 14.90 16.90
N PRO A 379 13.33 14.56 18.14
CA PRO A 379 14.73 14.69 18.52
C PRO A 379 15.64 13.97 17.53
N GLN A 380 16.55 14.71 16.93
CA GLN A 380 17.55 14.18 15.99
C GLN A 380 18.80 13.76 16.81
N PHE A 381 19.15 12.49 16.71
CA PHE A 381 20.32 11.93 17.37
C PHE A 381 21.52 11.94 16.43
N THR A 382 22.69 12.25 16.96
CA THR A 382 23.96 12.06 16.24
C THR A 382 24.32 10.58 16.17
N ASP A 383 25.20 10.23 15.24
CA ASP A 383 25.70 8.85 15.12
C ASP A 383 26.34 8.35 16.43
N ASP A 384 26.97 9.25 17.21
CA ASP A 384 27.60 8.89 18.49
C ASP A 384 26.55 8.62 19.59
N GLU A 385 25.45 9.38 19.62
CA GLU A 385 24.32 9.14 20.53
C GLU A 385 23.63 7.82 20.20
N ILE A 386 23.44 7.51 18.91
CA ILE A 386 22.91 6.22 18.46
C ILE A 386 23.86 5.08 18.85
N ARG A 387 25.16 5.23 18.61
CA ARG A 387 26.16 4.25 19.00
C ARG A 387 26.25 4.04 20.52
N ALA A 388 25.93 5.05 21.34
CA ALA A 388 25.87 4.90 22.78
C ALA A 388 24.82 3.88 23.24
N SER A 389 23.64 3.83 22.55
CA SER A 389 22.64 2.80 22.80
C SER A 389 23.15 1.40 22.44
N PHE A 390 23.97 1.29 21.37
CA PHE A 390 24.57 0.02 20.95
C PHE A 390 25.60 -0.50 21.92
N LYS A 391 26.43 0.36 22.52
CA LYS A 391 27.42 -0.04 23.54
C LYS A 391 26.78 -0.76 24.73
N THR A 392 25.58 -0.34 25.11
CA THR A 392 24.82 -1.03 26.18
C THR A 392 24.40 -2.43 25.71
N LEU A 393 23.89 -2.57 24.47
CA LEU A 393 23.51 -3.86 23.91
C LEU A 393 24.71 -4.79 23.71
N ASP A 394 25.85 -4.27 23.22
CA ASP A 394 27.08 -5.04 23.04
C ASP A 394 27.63 -5.53 24.38
N SER A 395 27.57 -4.70 25.43
CA SER A 395 27.92 -5.10 26.77
C SER A 395 27.01 -6.22 27.28
N LEU A 396 25.70 -6.10 27.08
CA LEU A 396 24.73 -7.14 27.45
C LEU A 396 24.99 -8.43 26.68
N LYS A 397 25.29 -8.37 25.38
CA LYS A 397 25.69 -9.55 24.60
C LYS A 397 26.88 -10.27 25.23
N SER A 398 27.91 -9.51 25.59
CA SER A 398 29.11 -10.06 26.25
C SER A 398 28.77 -10.74 27.57
N GLU A 399 27.94 -10.12 28.42
CA GLU A 399 27.52 -10.71 29.70
C GLU A 399 26.65 -11.96 29.54
N ILE A 400 25.77 -11.97 28.52
CA ILE A 400 24.95 -13.16 28.17
C ILE A 400 25.87 -14.29 27.69
N GLN A 401 26.86 -13.99 26.83
CA GLN A 401 27.79 -15.00 26.31
C GLN A 401 28.69 -15.59 27.38
N LYS A 402 29.05 -14.81 28.41
CA LYS A 402 29.78 -15.29 29.61
C LYS A 402 28.92 -16.09 30.59
N GLY A 403 27.59 -16.11 30.38
CA GLY A 403 26.64 -16.78 31.26
C GLY A 403 26.34 -16.01 32.56
N ASN A 404 26.74 -14.74 32.69
CA ASN A 404 26.51 -13.90 33.85
C ASN A 404 25.04 -13.47 33.98
N ILE A 405 24.32 -13.39 32.87
CA ILE A 405 22.89 -13.06 32.81
C ILE A 405 22.23 -13.90 31.69
N THR A 406 21.01 -14.31 31.89
CA THR A 406 20.26 -14.96 30.78
C THR A 406 19.70 -13.92 29.82
N PHE A 407 19.43 -14.31 28.56
CA PHE A 407 18.80 -13.40 27.61
C PHE A 407 17.46 -12.87 28.12
N LYS A 408 16.66 -13.75 28.75
CA LYS A 408 15.36 -13.40 29.33
C LYS A 408 15.49 -12.36 30.45
N ASP A 409 16.42 -12.53 31.37
CA ASP A 409 16.65 -11.57 32.46
C ASP A 409 17.18 -10.23 31.93
N ALA A 410 18.00 -10.28 30.86
CA ALA A 410 18.46 -9.08 30.16
C ALA A 410 17.31 -8.34 29.49
N VAL A 411 16.35 -9.05 28.88
CA VAL A 411 15.14 -8.45 28.34
C VAL A 411 14.35 -7.75 29.44
N GLU A 412 14.01 -8.46 30.52
CA GLU A 412 13.18 -7.94 31.59
C GLU A 412 13.79 -6.69 32.25
N LYS A 413 15.12 -6.65 32.39
CA LYS A 413 15.82 -5.58 33.05
C LYS A 413 16.15 -4.39 32.15
N TYR A 414 16.41 -4.62 30.87
CA TYR A 414 17.00 -3.59 30.00
C TYR A 414 16.20 -3.31 28.72
N SER A 415 15.25 -4.18 28.29
CA SER A 415 14.49 -3.93 27.08
C SER A 415 13.42 -2.88 27.28
N GLU A 416 13.38 -1.90 26.39
CA GLU A 416 12.38 -0.83 26.34
C GLU A 416 11.23 -1.15 25.38
N ASP A 417 11.23 -2.34 24.78
CA ASP A 417 10.12 -2.80 23.93
C ASP A 417 8.89 -3.15 24.76
N LYS A 418 7.83 -2.38 24.58
CA LYS A 418 6.57 -2.55 25.33
C LYS A 418 5.84 -3.86 25.03
N TYR A 419 6.09 -4.46 23.86
CA TYR A 419 5.36 -5.65 23.39
C TYR A 419 6.03 -6.95 23.82
N SER A 420 7.35 -6.99 23.87
CA SER A 420 8.10 -8.23 24.15
C SER A 420 8.78 -8.28 25.50
N ASN A 421 8.93 -7.15 26.23
CA ASN A 421 9.68 -7.12 27.49
C ASN A 421 9.09 -8.04 28.59
N LYS A 422 7.78 -8.30 28.58
CA LYS A 422 7.08 -9.15 29.58
C LYS A 422 7.00 -10.62 29.19
N ASN A 423 7.36 -10.99 27.96
CA ASN A 423 7.30 -12.37 27.47
C ASN A 423 8.69 -12.95 27.17
N GLY A 424 9.74 -12.43 27.81
CA GLY A 424 11.12 -12.89 27.62
C GLY A 424 11.77 -12.41 26.32
N GLY A 425 11.22 -11.37 25.72
CA GLY A 425 11.74 -10.76 24.50
C GLY A 425 11.19 -11.35 23.20
N VAL A 426 10.35 -12.39 23.27
CA VAL A 426 9.83 -13.05 22.06
C VAL A 426 9.08 -12.04 21.23
N ALA A 427 9.56 -11.81 20.01
CA ALA A 427 8.96 -10.87 19.08
C ALA A 427 7.60 -11.37 18.59
N THR A 428 6.71 -10.43 18.36
CA THR A 428 5.40 -10.67 17.74
C THR A 428 5.23 -9.76 16.54
N ASN A 429 4.41 -10.19 15.58
CA ASN A 429 4.13 -9.39 14.38
C ASN A 429 3.08 -8.29 14.58
N ILE A 430 2.76 -7.92 15.83
CA ILE A 430 1.79 -6.87 16.15
C ILE A 430 2.15 -5.55 15.47
N GLU A 431 3.41 -5.13 15.53
CA GLU A 431 3.86 -3.89 14.88
C GLU A 431 3.69 -3.95 13.37
N LEU A 432 4.00 -5.08 12.76
CA LEU A 432 3.82 -5.31 11.33
C LEU A 432 2.33 -5.30 10.93
N LEU A 433 1.47 -5.89 11.75
CA LEU A 433 0.01 -5.85 11.56
C LEU A 433 -0.52 -4.41 11.65
N ALA A 434 -0.01 -3.62 12.60
CA ALA A 434 -0.36 -2.21 12.74
C ALA A 434 0.10 -1.37 11.52
N MET A 435 1.32 -1.57 11.03
CA MET A 435 1.85 -0.90 9.83
C MET A 435 1.04 -1.21 8.56
N THR A 436 0.44 -2.39 8.49
CA THR A 436 -0.38 -2.83 7.36
C THR A 436 -1.86 -2.54 7.53
N ASN A 437 -2.26 -1.71 8.52
CA ASN A 437 -3.64 -1.42 8.91
C ASN A 437 -4.47 -2.67 9.27
N ARG A 438 -3.81 -3.76 9.64
CA ARG A 438 -4.42 -5.00 10.12
C ARG A 438 -4.43 -4.99 11.64
N ASN A 439 -5.36 -4.25 12.24
CA ASN A 439 -5.48 -4.11 13.70
C ASN A 439 -6.05 -5.34 14.41
N ASP A 440 -5.94 -6.52 13.83
CA ASP A 440 -6.39 -7.74 14.47
C ASP A 440 -5.31 -8.32 15.40
N ALA A 441 -5.29 -7.85 16.64
CA ALA A 441 -4.38 -8.36 17.67
C ALA A 441 -4.54 -9.88 17.92
N LYS A 442 -5.67 -10.49 17.52
CA LYS A 442 -5.89 -11.94 17.61
C LYS A 442 -5.13 -12.72 16.54
N ALA A 443 -4.73 -12.06 15.46
CA ALA A 443 -3.89 -12.64 14.42
C ALA A 443 -2.38 -12.52 14.73
N ALA A 444 -2.01 -11.89 15.85
CA ALA A 444 -0.62 -11.74 16.24
C ALA A 444 0.02 -13.11 16.50
N THR A 445 1.15 -13.35 15.87
CA THR A 445 1.93 -14.57 16.00
C THR A 445 3.39 -14.25 16.34
N THR A 446 4.07 -15.21 16.95
CA THR A 446 5.52 -15.18 17.18
C THR A 446 6.32 -15.81 16.04
N LYS A 447 5.64 -16.37 15.05
CA LYS A 447 6.24 -17.04 13.90
C LYS A 447 6.19 -16.09 12.69
N PHE A 448 7.35 -15.68 12.23
CA PHE A 448 7.49 -14.74 11.12
C PHE A 448 7.80 -15.47 9.82
N LEU A 449 7.06 -15.18 8.77
CA LEU A 449 7.39 -15.59 7.42
C LEU A 449 8.55 -14.74 6.87
N LYS A 450 9.29 -15.28 5.92
CA LYS A 450 10.37 -14.55 5.24
C LYS A 450 9.86 -13.28 4.55
N GLU A 451 8.68 -13.33 3.97
CA GLU A 451 8.01 -12.20 3.32
C GLU A 451 7.67 -11.10 4.34
N GLU A 452 7.25 -11.48 5.54
CA GLU A 452 6.99 -10.54 6.64
C GLU A 452 8.28 -9.89 7.13
N LEU A 453 9.35 -10.67 7.28
CA LEU A 453 10.68 -10.16 7.65
C LEU A 453 11.28 -9.26 6.57
N SER A 454 10.89 -9.38 5.30
CA SER A 454 11.36 -8.49 4.23
C SER A 454 10.94 -7.03 4.44
N GLN A 455 9.89 -6.79 5.23
CA GLN A 455 9.44 -5.46 5.64
C GLN A 455 10.26 -4.89 6.82
N MET A 456 11.09 -5.73 7.44
CA MET A 456 12.06 -5.38 8.49
C MET A 456 13.47 -5.82 8.05
N PRO A 457 14.05 -5.17 7.02
CA PRO A 457 15.26 -5.65 6.35
C PRO A 457 16.46 -5.77 7.27
N GLU A 458 16.58 -4.94 8.31
CA GLU A 458 17.67 -4.98 9.28
C GLU A 458 17.58 -6.26 10.12
N VAL A 459 16.38 -6.60 10.60
CA VAL A 459 16.10 -7.82 11.36
C VAL A 459 16.35 -9.04 10.50
N TYR A 460 15.81 -9.06 9.27
CA TYR A 460 16.03 -10.18 8.34
C TYR A 460 17.51 -10.37 8.01
N ASN A 461 18.27 -9.29 7.78
CA ASN A 461 19.70 -9.37 7.50
C ASN A 461 20.52 -9.92 8.67
N ALA A 462 20.09 -9.69 9.91
CA ALA A 462 20.68 -10.31 11.09
C ALA A 462 20.33 -11.80 11.14
N LEU A 463 19.04 -12.14 11.14
CA LEU A 463 18.55 -13.51 11.34
C LEU A 463 19.03 -14.50 10.28
N ARG A 464 19.06 -14.13 8.99
CA ARG A 464 19.43 -15.05 7.88
C ARG A 464 20.83 -15.65 7.97
N LYS A 465 21.72 -15.09 8.80
CA LYS A 465 23.11 -15.54 9.01
C LYS A 465 23.29 -16.33 10.30
N MET A 466 22.26 -16.40 11.13
CA MET A 466 22.30 -16.96 12.47
C MET A 466 21.80 -18.40 12.48
N LYS A 467 22.24 -19.14 13.48
CA LYS A 467 21.71 -20.44 13.87
C LYS A 467 20.85 -20.29 15.12
N PRO A 468 19.89 -21.19 15.37
CA PRO A 468 19.15 -21.18 16.61
C PRO A 468 20.09 -21.13 17.83
N GLY A 469 19.82 -20.17 18.73
CA GLY A 469 20.65 -19.85 19.89
C GLY A 469 21.65 -18.70 19.68
N ASP A 470 21.97 -18.32 18.45
CA ASP A 470 22.87 -17.20 18.18
C ASP A 470 22.25 -15.85 18.56
N ILE A 471 23.10 -14.90 18.96
CA ILE A 471 22.72 -13.52 19.28
C ILE A 471 23.43 -12.59 18.30
N SER A 472 22.68 -11.67 17.67
CA SER A 472 23.22 -10.68 16.75
C SER A 472 24.11 -9.66 17.44
N ASP A 473 24.90 -8.93 16.66
CA ASP A 473 25.43 -7.64 17.10
C ASP A 473 24.26 -6.62 17.20
N ALA A 474 24.48 -5.52 17.93
CA ALA A 474 23.52 -4.43 17.96
C ALA A 474 23.44 -3.74 16.58
N PHE A 475 22.23 -3.42 16.14
CA PHE A 475 21.99 -2.70 14.88
C PHE A 475 20.88 -1.65 15.06
N ALA A 476 20.89 -0.64 14.19
CA ALA A 476 19.84 0.36 14.13
C ALA A 476 18.58 -0.22 13.49
N SER A 477 17.43 0.12 14.07
CA SER A 477 16.10 -0.20 13.53
C SER A 477 15.15 0.96 13.83
N GLN A 478 13.94 0.91 13.32
CA GLN A 478 12.90 1.89 13.60
C GLN A 478 11.66 1.18 14.14
N ASP A 479 10.97 1.87 15.08
CA ASP A 479 9.64 1.42 15.51
C ASP A 479 8.55 1.84 14.51
N SER A 480 7.30 1.42 14.76
CA SER A 480 6.14 1.76 13.94
C SER A 480 5.86 3.28 13.82
N ARG A 481 6.45 4.09 14.69
CA ARG A 481 6.37 5.55 14.69
C ARG A 481 7.57 6.20 13.98
N GLY A 482 8.50 5.39 13.46
CA GLY A 482 9.73 5.88 12.81
C GLY A 482 10.79 6.40 13.79
N ASN A 483 10.70 6.07 15.10
CA ASN A 483 11.74 6.42 16.04
C ASN A 483 12.93 5.47 15.90
N ILE A 484 14.15 6.02 15.88
CA ILE A 484 15.37 5.22 15.79
C ILE A 484 15.60 4.51 17.14
N MET A 485 15.94 3.23 17.06
CA MET A 485 16.28 2.40 18.23
C MET A 485 17.45 1.47 17.91
N GLY A 486 18.23 1.13 18.94
CA GLY A 486 19.16 0.01 18.91
C GLY A 486 18.40 -1.29 19.15
N LYS A 487 18.66 -2.29 18.35
CA LYS A 487 18.05 -3.62 18.46
C LYS A 487 19.12 -4.70 18.46
N MET A 488 18.95 -5.72 19.28
CA MET A 488 19.72 -6.95 19.30
C MET A 488 18.72 -8.10 19.30
N VAL A 489 18.93 -9.09 18.45
CA VAL A 489 18.03 -10.25 18.32
C VAL A 489 18.75 -11.56 18.63
N ARG A 490 18.02 -12.50 19.21
CA ARG A 490 18.42 -13.89 19.36
C ARG A 490 17.50 -14.74 18.49
N LEU A 491 18.06 -15.55 17.61
CA LEU A 491 17.29 -16.51 16.85
C LEU A 491 16.94 -17.69 17.75
N ASP A 492 15.67 -17.89 18.04
CA ASP A 492 15.20 -18.95 18.92
C ASP A 492 14.97 -20.26 18.15
N GLU A 493 14.30 -20.18 16.98
CA GLU A 493 13.95 -21.34 16.19
C GLU A 493 13.82 -20.99 14.70
N ILE A 494 14.13 -21.96 13.83
CA ILE A 494 13.77 -21.95 12.41
C ILE A 494 12.84 -23.14 12.18
N ILE A 495 11.60 -22.87 11.83
CA ILE A 495 10.60 -23.88 11.50
C ILE A 495 10.68 -24.12 9.99
N PRO A 496 11.08 -25.32 9.52
CA PRO A 496 11.22 -25.57 8.10
C PRO A 496 9.88 -25.56 7.38
N THR A 497 9.92 -25.41 6.06
CA THR A 497 8.74 -25.52 5.21
C THR A 497 8.02 -26.86 5.45
N HIS A 498 6.72 -26.80 5.74
CA HIS A 498 5.92 -27.97 6.04
C HIS A 498 4.47 -27.83 5.55
N LYS A 499 3.73 -28.94 5.49
CA LYS A 499 2.27 -28.88 5.29
C LYS A 499 1.60 -28.44 6.57
N ALA A 500 0.66 -27.51 6.46
CA ALA A 500 -0.07 -27.00 7.62
C ALA A 500 -0.68 -28.13 8.46
N ASN A 501 -0.58 -27.99 9.77
CA ASN A 501 -1.18 -28.90 10.74
C ASN A 501 -1.84 -28.14 11.89
N LEU A 502 -2.87 -28.76 12.53
CA LEU A 502 -3.65 -28.10 13.58
C LEU A 502 -2.86 -27.82 14.86
N ALA A 503 -1.78 -28.53 15.12
CA ALA A 503 -1.01 -28.36 16.35
C ALA A 503 -0.14 -27.09 16.29
N GLU A 504 0.46 -26.82 15.15
CA GLU A 504 1.45 -25.76 14.97
C GLU A 504 0.88 -24.51 14.27
N ASP A 505 -0.13 -24.71 13.37
CA ASP A 505 -0.62 -23.68 12.46
C ASP A 505 -2.09 -23.32 12.71
N PHE A 506 -2.60 -23.59 13.91
CA PHE A 506 -4.01 -23.42 14.22
C PHE A 506 -4.55 -22.02 13.85
N LEU A 507 -3.83 -20.95 14.20
CA LEU A 507 -4.26 -19.58 13.90
C LEU A 507 -4.33 -19.32 12.39
N ARG A 508 -3.39 -19.84 11.61
CA ARG A 508 -3.38 -19.72 10.15
C ARG A 508 -4.54 -20.48 9.51
N ILE A 509 -4.80 -21.69 10.00
CA ILE A 509 -5.95 -22.49 9.55
C ILE A 509 -7.26 -21.84 9.97
N GLN A 510 -7.32 -21.24 11.16
CA GLN A 510 -8.46 -20.49 11.64
C GLN A 510 -8.77 -19.29 10.74
N GLU A 511 -7.75 -18.53 10.33
CA GLU A 511 -7.89 -17.41 9.40
C GLU A 511 -8.47 -17.86 8.05
N LEU A 512 -7.94 -18.95 7.49
CA LEU A 512 -8.44 -19.52 6.23
C LEU A 512 -9.89 -20.02 6.37
N ALA A 513 -10.20 -20.69 7.46
CA ALA A 513 -11.54 -21.20 7.73
C ALA A 513 -12.54 -20.05 7.96
N LEU A 514 -12.13 -18.99 8.69
CA LEU A 514 -12.94 -17.79 8.90
C LEU A 514 -13.20 -17.05 7.60
N THR A 515 -12.16 -16.84 6.78
CA THR A 515 -12.28 -16.20 5.46
C THR A 515 -13.27 -16.99 4.57
N ARG A 516 -13.19 -18.31 4.59
CA ARG A 516 -14.15 -19.15 3.85
C ARG A 516 -15.57 -19.00 4.38
N LYS A 517 -15.74 -19.04 5.69
CA LYS A 517 -17.05 -18.86 6.33
C LYS A 517 -17.63 -17.48 6.03
N GLN A 518 -16.80 -16.42 6.10
CA GLN A 518 -17.21 -15.07 5.75
C GLN A 518 -17.70 -14.98 4.30
N ALA A 519 -17.00 -15.62 3.36
CA ALA A 519 -17.39 -15.66 1.97
C ALA A 519 -18.76 -16.38 1.79
N ASP A 520 -18.95 -17.52 2.45
CA ASP A 520 -20.20 -18.30 2.38
C ASP A 520 -21.37 -17.55 3.03
N ASP A 521 -21.15 -16.90 4.17
CA ASP A 521 -22.15 -16.09 4.89
C ASP A 521 -22.49 -14.82 4.10
N TYR A 522 -21.50 -14.17 3.48
CA TYR A 522 -21.71 -13.02 2.62
C TYR A 522 -22.55 -13.38 1.39
N GLU A 523 -22.27 -14.52 0.74
CA GLU A 523 -23.05 -14.98 -0.42
C GLU A 523 -24.51 -15.27 -0.07
N LYS A 524 -24.78 -15.87 1.11
CA LYS A 524 -26.14 -16.08 1.63
C LYS A 524 -26.84 -14.74 1.85
N TRP A 525 -26.16 -13.83 2.54
CA TRP A 525 -26.66 -12.50 2.82
C TRP A 525 -26.98 -11.71 1.54
N LEU A 526 -26.03 -11.71 0.58
CA LEU A 526 -26.20 -10.99 -0.70
C LEU A 526 -27.39 -11.56 -1.48
N LYS A 527 -27.54 -12.87 -1.52
CA LYS A 527 -28.68 -13.54 -2.19
C LYS A 527 -30.02 -13.17 -1.52
N GLU A 528 -30.07 -13.12 -0.19
CA GLU A 528 -31.25 -12.70 0.56
C GLU A 528 -31.61 -11.24 0.24
N LYS A 529 -30.63 -10.33 0.32
CA LYS A 529 -30.86 -8.91 0.01
C LYS A 529 -31.25 -8.68 -1.46
N ALA A 530 -30.57 -9.34 -2.39
CA ALA A 530 -30.96 -9.29 -3.81
C ALA A 530 -32.38 -9.78 -4.04
N SER A 531 -32.85 -10.78 -3.27
CA SER A 531 -34.23 -11.28 -3.40
C SER A 531 -35.29 -10.29 -2.94
N SER A 532 -34.99 -9.49 -1.93
CA SER A 532 -35.90 -8.50 -1.33
C SER A 532 -35.84 -7.12 -2.00
N MET A 533 -34.78 -6.81 -2.78
CA MET A 533 -34.62 -5.55 -3.48
C MET A 533 -35.20 -5.59 -4.90
N TYR A 534 -35.69 -4.43 -5.35
CA TYR A 534 -36.03 -4.24 -6.77
C TYR A 534 -34.74 -4.17 -7.59
N ILE A 535 -34.54 -5.12 -8.49
CA ILE A 535 -33.41 -5.14 -9.43
C ILE A 535 -34.02 -5.30 -10.83
N ARG A 536 -33.65 -4.39 -11.74
CA ARG A 536 -34.02 -4.46 -13.15
C ARG A 536 -32.79 -4.22 -13.99
N VAL A 537 -32.46 -5.16 -14.88
CA VAL A 537 -31.34 -5.07 -15.81
C VAL A 537 -31.88 -4.88 -17.23
N ASP A 538 -31.24 -4.00 -18.03
CA ASP A 538 -31.60 -3.77 -19.41
C ASP A 538 -31.54 -5.08 -20.23
N PRO A 539 -32.54 -5.35 -21.10
CA PRO A 539 -32.63 -6.60 -21.87
C PRO A 539 -31.36 -6.95 -22.66
N GLN A 540 -30.59 -5.96 -23.12
CA GLN A 540 -29.35 -6.22 -23.87
C GLN A 540 -28.30 -7.00 -23.05
N PHE A 541 -28.30 -6.87 -21.69
CA PHE A 541 -27.38 -7.55 -20.77
C PHE A 541 -27.95 -8.88 -20.23
N LYS A 542 -29.15 -9.28 -20.58
CA LYS A 542 -29.73 -10.57 -20.15
C LYS A 542 -28.93 -11.78 -20.64
N LYS A 543 -28.09 -11.61 -21.65
CA LYS A 543 -27.18 -12.64 -22.18
C LYS A 543 -25.89 -12.78 -21.34
N CYS A 544 -25.66 -11.91 -20.38
CA CYS A 544 -24.48 -11.96 -19.52
C CYS A 544 -24.50 -13.22 -18.64
N GLU A 545 -23.37 -13.91 -18.59
CA GLU A 545 -23.15 -15.02 -17.67
C GLU A 545 -22.58 -14.49 -16.35
N PHE A 546 -23.46 -14.16 -15.42
CA PHE A 546 -23.05 -13.75 -14.07
C PHE A 546 -22.59 -14.96 -13.25
N GLN A 547 -21.59 -14.77 -12.40
CA GLN A 547 -21.23 -15.76 -11.38
C GLN A 547 -22.37 -15.92 -10.36
N ARG A 548 -23.16 -14.87 -10.19
CA ARG A 548 -24.34 -14.80 -9.34
C ARG A 548 -25.60 -14.58 -10.17
N PRO A 549 -26.14 -15.65 -10.77
CA PRO A 549 -27.30 -15.53 -11.69
C PRO A 549 -28.52 -14.88 -11.04
N TYR A 550 -28.64 -14.93 -9.71
CA TYR A 550 -29.72 -14.30 -8.96
C TYR A 550 -29.69 -12.76 -8.98
N LEU A 551 -28.61 -12.14 -9.44
CA LEU A 551 -28.50 -10.70 -9.67
C LEU A 551 -29.08 -10.26 -11.00
N LEU A 552 -29.32 -11.20 -11.91
CA LEU A 552 -29.87 -10.92 -13.25
C LEU A 552 -31.39 -11.17 -13.25
N LYS A 553 -32.16 -10.18 -12.80
CA LYS A 553 -33.63 -10.24 -12.75
C LYS A 553 -34.29 -9.53 -13.93
#